data_3dfa6c8af9c86428ffa6e73baa35b4b4
#
_entry.id   3dfa6c8af9c86428ffa6e73baa35b4b4
#
_cell.length_a   1.000
_cell.length_b   1.000
_cell.length_c   1.000
_cell.angle_alpha   90.00
_cell.angle_beta   90.00
_cell.angle_gamma   90.00
#
_symmetry.space_group_name_H-M   'P 1'
#
loop_
_entity.id
_entity.type
_entity.pdbx_description
1 polymer ?
#
loop_
_entity_poly.entity_id
_entity_poly.type
_entity_poly.pdbx_seq_one_letter_code
_entity_poly.pdbx_strand_id
1 'polypeptide(L)'
;TVSVFVLKNGERFKYQDFNIYVSPYELKDWGLTYRRIAPGYEVYGKLGIYQRNLSNFEETAILENTAAPGACLNCHTANRTNPDQFTFHVRGDHGATLVSQDGKREWLKAKNDSLKGSMVYPYWHPSGKYCAYSTNTTHQSFHAVKDERIEVFDQASDVFVYQPSTHELILDSLLMTKDHYE
;
A
#
# COMPACT_ATOMS: atom_id res chain seq x y z
N THR A 1 25.23 -12.44 18.15
CA THR A 1 24.40 -12.39 19.36
C THR A 1 24.31 -10.94 19.82
N VAL A 2 23.12 -10.51 20.20
CA VAL A 2 22.84 -9.18 20.77
C VAL A 2 22.43 -9.35 22.22
N SER A 3 23.04 -8.55 23.10
CA SER A 3 22.66 -8.46 24.50
C SER A 3 22.11 -7.07 24.78
N VAL A 4 20.90 -6.99 25.33
CA VAL A 4 20.26 -5.72 25.70
C VAL A 4 20.28 -5.55 27.20
N PHE A 5 20.69 -4.39 27.63
CA PHE A 5 20.75 -4.01 29.06
C PHE A 5 19.89 -2.76 29.29
N VAL A 6 19.20 -2.74 30.41
CA VAL A 6 18.42 -1.59 30.88
C VAL A 6 18.89 -1.17 32.25
N LEU A 7 19.00 0.12 32.46
CA LEU A 7 19.22 0.71 33.77
C LEU A 7 17.88 1.19 34.33
N LYS A 8 17.48 0.64 35.47
CA LYS A 8 16.26 1.03 36.18
C LYS A 8 16.60 1.26 37.67
N ASN A 9 16.35 2.45 38.18
CA ASN A 9 16.60 2.84 39.54
C ASN A 9 18.06 2.60 40.00
N GLY A 10 19.03 2.76 39.12
CA GLY A 10 20.45 2.51 39.40
C GLY A 10 20.89 1.05 39.27
N GLU A 11 19.99 0.13 39.09
CA GLU A 11 20.27 -1.28 38.89
C GLU A 11 20.26 -1.65 37.37
N ARG A 12 21.22 -2.53 37.01
CA ARG A 12 21.39 -2.99 35.64
C ARG A 12 20.71 -4.34 35.44
N PHE A 13 19.77 -4.40 34.53
CA PHE A 13 19.06 -5.61 34.12
C PHE A 13 19.51 -6.02 32.73
N LYS A 14 19.68 -7.32 32.51
CA LYS A 14 19.97 -7.91 31.19
C LYS A 14 18.77 -8.66 30.73
N TYR A 15 18.32 -8.39 29.47
CA TYR A 15 17.34 -9.20 28.81
C TYR A 15 17.96 -10.48 28.24
N GLN A 16 17.12 -11.42 27.84
CA GLN A 16 17.59 -12.62 27.16
C GLN A 16 18.30 -12.26 25.86
N ASP A 17 19.46 -12.87 25.66
CA ASP A 17 20.23 -12.69 24.43
C ASP A 17 19.48 -13.24 23.22
N PHE A 18 19.61 -12.59 22.06
CA PHE A 18 19.08 -13.06 20.80
C PHE A 18 20.11 -12.92 19.67
N ASN A 19 19.91 -13.67 18.59
CA ASN A 19 20.83 -13.64 17.46
C ASN A 19 20.22 -12.80 16.32
N ILE A 20 21.08 -11.99 15.71
CA ILE A 20 20.82 -11.37 14.40
C ILE A 20 21.69 -12.11 13.39
N TYR A 21 21.08 -12.53 12.31
CA TYR A 21 21.75 -13.19 11.20
C TYR A 21 21.93 -12.18 10.06
N VAL A 22 23.16 -12.10 9.56
CA VAL A 22 23.45 -11.31 8.36
C VAL A 22 23.15 -12.19 7.15
N SER A 23 22.35 -11.66 6.23
CA SER A 23 22.07 -12.34 4.98
C SER A 23 23.35 -12.50 4.16
N PRO A 24 23.60 -13.65 3.55
CA PRO A 24 24.70 -13.81 2.60
C PRO A 24 24.46 -13.11 1.25
N TYR A 25 23.25 -12.63 1.02
CA TYR A 25 22.90 -11.94 -0.21
C TYR A 25 23.22 -10.47 -0.09
N GLU A 26 23.83 -9.91 -1.13
CA GLU A 26 24.06 -8.47 -1.22
C GLU A 26 22.73 -7.73 -1.40
N LEU A 27 22.57 -6.63 -0.68
CA LEU A 27 21.55 -5.62 -0.98
C LEU A 27 22.06 -4.83 -2.20
N LYS A 28 21.54 -5.19 -3.39
CA LYS A 28 21.70 -4.35 -4.58
C LYS A 28 20.83 -3.09 -4.40
N ASP A 29 20.78 -2.23 -5.44
CA ASP A 29 20.02 -0.97 -5.46
C ASP A 29 18.51 -1.20 -5.33
N TRP A 30 18.08 -1.67 -4.18
CA TRP A 30 16.70 -2.02 -3.90
C TRP A 30 15.98 -0.84 -3.26
N GLY A 31 14.92 -0.41 -3.91
CA GLY A 31 14.01 0.58 -3.36
C GLY A 31 12.92 -0.06 -2.50
N LEU A 32 12.55 0.64 -1.46
CA LEU A 32 11.39 0.33 -0.63
C LEU A 32 10.37 1.44 -0.76
N THR A 33 9.16 1.08 -1.20
CA THR A 33 8.00 1.99 -1.20
C THR A 33 7.12 1.67 0.00
N TYR A 34 6.79 2.67 0.80
CA TYR A 34 6.02 2.48 2.03
C TYR A 34 5.12 3.67 2.36
N ARG A 35 4.11 3.41 3.16
CA ARG A 35 3.26 4.44 3.72
C ARG A 35 3.81 4.87 5.08
N ARG A 36 4.03 6.16 5.24
CA ARG A 36 4.39 6.78 6.52
C ARG A 36 3.18 7.50 7.09
N ILE A 37 2.86 7.21 8.36
CA ILE A 37 1.75 7.80 9.10
C ILE A 37 2.34 8.36 10.39
N ALA A 38 1.96 9.58 10.76
CA ALA A 38 2.32 10.14 12.05
C ALA A 38 1.72 9.31 13.18
N PRO A 39 2.45 9.09 14.29
CA PRO A 39 1.92 8.35 15.43
C PRO A 39 0.82 9.14 16.14
N GLY A 40 -0.14 8.42 16.75
CA GLY A 40 -1.20 8.99 17.59
C GLY A 40 -2.55 9.19 16.90
N TYR A 41 -3.43 9.93 17.52
CA TYR A 41 -4.80 10.17 17.03
C TYR A 41 -4.89 11.13 15.84
N GLU A 42 -3.85 11.87 15.56
CA GLU A 42 -3.73 12.72 14.36
C GLU A 42 -3.33 11.93 13.11
N VAL A 43 -3.67 10.65 13.08
CA VAL A 43 -3.20 9.65 12.12
C VAL A 43 -3.44 10.05 10.66
N TYR A 44 -4.50 10.80 10.41
CA TYR A 44 -4.85 11.25 9.07
C TYR A 44 -4.44 12.68 8.76
N GLY A 45 -3.92 13.41 9.73
CA GLY A 45 -3.49 14.79 9.56
C GLY A 45 -2.27 14.92 8.66
N LYS A 46 -1.33 13.97 8.78
CA LYS A 46 -0.13 13.95 7.94
C LYS A 46 0.29 12.50 7.65
N LEU A 47 0.10 12.10 6.42
CA LEU A 47 0.55 10.81 5.91
C LEU A 47 1.05 10.94 4.47
N GLY A 48 1.84 9.99 4.02
CA GLY A 48 2.36 9.99 2.66
C GLY A 48 2.85 8.62 2.21
N ILE A 49 3.06 8.51 0.91
CA ILE A 49 3.79 7.43 0.27
C ILE A 49 5.21 7.92 0.01
N TYR A 50 6.17 7.16 0.49
CA TYR A 50 7.58 7.47 0.44
C TYR A 50 8.36 6.33 -0.19
N GLN A 51 9.52 6.67 -0.71
CA GLN A 51 10.52 5.72 -1.17
C GLN A 51 11.86 5.97 -0.50
N ARG A 52 12.61 4.91 -0.29
CA ARG A 52 14.00 4.99 0.12
C ARG A 52 14.81 3.88 -0.51
N ASN A 53 16.09 4.16 -0.73
CA ASN A 53 17.08 3.15 -1.02
C ASN A 53 17.47 2.46 0.29
N LEU A 54 17.59 1.12 0.28
CA LEU A 54 17.96 0.35 1.48
C LEU A 54 19.46 0.44 1.81
N SER A 55 20.29 0.93 0.90
CA SER A 55 21.74 1.11 1.12
C SER A 55 22.11 2.40 1.88
N ASN A 56 21.16 3.32 2.02
CA ASN A 56 21.34 4.60 2.72
C ASN A 56 20.09 4.98 3.53
N PHE A 57 20.09 6.16 4.16
CA PHE A 57 18.96 6.67 4.93
C PHE A 57 18.16 7.76 4.20
N GLU A 58 18.44 7.99 2.93
CA GLU A 58 17.70 8.97 2.14
C GLU A 58 16.25 8.52 1.92
N GLU A 59 15.33 9.42 2.17
CA GLU A 59 13.90 9.23 2.02
C GLU A 59 13.35 10.29 1.08
N THR A 60 12.58 9.88 0.09
CA THR A 60 11.92 10.78 -0.86
C THR A 60 10.41 10.61 -0.77
N ALA A 61 9.69 11.71 -0.58
CA ALA A 61 8.23 11.70 -0.65
C ALA A 61 7.78 11.53 -2.11
N ILE A 62 6.92 10.55 -2.37
CA ILE A 62 6.25 10.39 -3.65
C ILE A 62 5.02 11.28 -3.71
N LEU A 63 4.20 11.22 -2.66
CA LEU A 63 3.00 12.04 -2.47
C LEU A 63 2.68 12.11 -0.98
N GLU A 64 2.39 13.32 -0.51
CA GLU A 64 1.83 13.56 0.83
C GLU A 64 0.36 13.98 0.72
N ASN A 65 -0.45 13.63 1.70
CA ASN A 65 -1.88 14.00 1.73
C ASN A 65 -2.13 15.50 1.90
N THR A 66 -1.10 16.27 2.24
CA THR A 66 -1.13 17.74 2.22
C THR A 66 -1.39 18.30 0.81
N ALA A 67 -1.03 17.55 -0.24
CA ALA A 67 -1.34 17.90 -1.63
C ALA A 67 -2.83 17.68 -1.98
N ALA A 68 -3.55 16.88 -1.19
CA ALA A 68 -4.97 16.60 -1.34
C ALA A 68 -5.60 16.50 0.06
N PRO A 69 -5.92 17.65 0.71
CA PRO A 69 -6.46 17.69 2.06
C PRO A 69 -7.67 16.78 2.23
N GLY A 70 -7.69 16.00 3.30
CA GLY A 70 -8.73 15.01 3.57
C GLY A 70 -8.56 13.68 2.82
N ALA A 71 -7.58 13.56 1.93
CA ALA A 71 -7.31 12.31 1.23
C ALA A 71 -6.56 11.31 2.12
N CYS A 72 -6.90 10.04 1.96
CA CYS A 72 -6.13 8.93 2.50
C CYS A 72 -5.35 8.26 1.37
N LEU A 73 -4.06 8.06 1.59
CA LEU A 73 -3.17 7.36 0.66
C LEU A 73 -2.93 5.94 1.15
N ASN A 74 -3.28 4.95 0.35
CA ASN A 74 -3.18 3.54 0.74
C ASN A 74 -3.04 2.60 -0.46
N CYS A 75 -3.13 1.29 -0.20
CA CYS A 75 -3.10 0.24 -1.21
C CYS A 75 -1.87 0.37 -2.13
N HIS A 76 -0.69 0.63 -1.53
CA HIS A 76 0.55 0.72 -2.27
C HIS A 76 1.19 -0.65 -2.46
N THR A 77 1.78 -0.86 -3.62
CA THR A 77 2.65 -2.00 -3.91
C THR A 77 3.67 -1.65 -4.97
N ALA A 78 4.86 -2.21 -4.85
CA ALA A 78 5.89 -2.16 -5.89
C ALA A 78 6.00 -3.53 -6.58
N ASN A 79 6.46 -3.54 -7.82
CA ASN A 79 6.81 -4.77 -8.49
C ASN A 79 8.12 -5.31 -7.89
N ARG A 80 8.00 -6.23 -6.94
CA ARG A 80 9.14 -6.75 -6.18
C ARG A 80 9.93 -5.61 -5.52
N THR A 81 11.17 -5.43 -5.90
CA THR A 81 12.11 -4.44 -5.36
C THR A 81 12.37 -3.30 -6.33
N ASN A 82 11.61 -3.21 -7.43
CA ASN A 82 11.78 -2.14 -8.42
C ASN A 82 11.11 -0.84 -7.92
N PRO A 83 11.88 0.20 -7.57
CA PRO A 83 11.33 1.46 -7.06
C PRO A 83 10.64 2.30 -8.14
N ASP A 84 10.90 2.02 -9.42
CA ASP A 84 10.32 2.78 -10.54
C ASP A 84 8.98 2.20 -11.00
N GLN A 85 8.65 0.97 -10.55
CA GLN A 85 7.41 0.29 -10.88
C GLN A 85 6.58 0.05 -9.63
N PHE A 86 5.64 0.94 -9.38
CA PHE A 86 4.77 0.91 -8.20
C PHE A 86 3.39 1.49 -8.50
N THR A 87 2.46 1.24 -7.61
CA THR A 87 1.11 1.82 -7.66
C THR A 87 0.61 2.08 -6.25
N PHE A 88 -0.30 3.03 -6.10
CA PHE A 88 -1.05 3.27 -4.87
C PHE A 88 -2.37 3.99 -5.18
N HIS A 89 -3.31 3.92 -4.23
CA HIS A 89 -4.63 4.55 -4.35
C HIS A 89 -4.77 5.75 -3.43
N VAL A 90 -5.32 6.84 -3.96
CA VAL A 90 -5.76 8.02 -3.22
C VAL A 90 -7.27 7.92 -3.02
N ARG A 91 -7.72 7.95 -1.78
CA ARG A 91 -9.13 7.94 -1.39
C ARG A 91 -9.60 9.37 -1.08
N GLY A 92 -10.88 9.62 -1.27
CA GLY A 92 -11.51 10.91 -1.01
C GLY A 92 -12.15 11.48 -2.27
N ASP A 93 -12.53 12.75 -2.24
CA ASP A 93 -13.28 13.43 -3.32
C ASP A 93 -12.54 13.43 -4.66
N HIS A 94 -11.23 13.40 -4.61
CA HIS A 94 -10.35 13.32 -5.79
C HIS A 94 -9.72 11.93 -5.93
N GLY A 95 -10.47 10.87 -5.55
CA GLY A 95 -9.99 9.50 -5.59
C GLY A 95 -9.44 9.10 -6.96
N ALA A 96 -8.22 8.57 -6.98
CA ALA A 96 -7.53 8.11 -8.18
C ALA A 96 -6.42 7.12 -7.81
N THR A 97 -6.03 6.27 -8.75
CA THR A 97 -4.90 5.35 -8.57
C THR A 97 -3.72 5.85 -9.39
N LEU A 98 -2.57 6.02 -8.74
CA LEU A 98 -1.32 6.31 -9.44
C LEU A 98 -0.67 4.99 -9.84
N VAL A 99 -0.24 4.92 -11.09
CA VAL A 99 0.63 3.87 -11.62
C VAL A 99 1.93 4.51 -12.09
N SER A 100 3.04 3.98 -11.64
CA SER A 100 4.38 4.37 -12.09
C SER A 100 5.02 3.19 -12.80
N GLN A 101 5.57 3.44 -13.98
CA GLN A 101 6.36 2.47 -14.73
C GLN A 101 7.40 3.19 -15.59
N ASP A 102 8.65 2.73 -15.52
CA ASP A 102 9.76 3.25 -16.35
C ASP A 102 9.92 4.78 -16.25
N GLY A 103 9.78 5.31 -15.03
CA GLY A 103 9.88 6.75 -14.75
C GLY A 103 8.66 7.59 -15.18
N LYS A 104 7.66 6.97 -15.81
CA LYS A 104 6.41 7.62 -16.18
C LYS A 104 5.35 7.37 -15.11
N ARG A 105 4.58 8.40 -14.80
CA ARG A 105 3.48 8.34 -13.81
C ARG A 105 2.16 8.66 -14.48
N GLU A 106 1.17 7.84 -14.21
CA GLU A 106 -0.18 7.97 -14.74
C GLU A 106 -1.20 7.94 -13.61
N TRP A 107 -2.23 8.79 -13.73
CA TRP A 107 -3.36 8.80 -12.83
C TRP A 107 -4.57 8.16 -13.49
N LEU A 108 -5.04 7.07 -12.91
CA LEU A 108 -6.20 6.34 -13.37
C LEU A 108 -7.42 6.71 -12.52
N LYS A 109 -8.48 7.14 -13.21
CA LYS A 109 -9.83 7.27 -12.65
C LYS A 109 -10.68 6.16 -13.26
N ALA A 110 -10.62 4.98 -12.65
CA ALA A 110 -11.27 3.79 -13.22
C ALA A 110 -12.79 3.75 -13.01
N LYS A 111 -13.36 4.72 -12.29
CA LYS A 111 -14.80 4.76 -12.06
C LYS A 111 -15.52 5.10 -13.34
N ASN A 112 -16.18 4.12 -13.91
CA ASN A 112 -17.00 4.23 -15.12
C ASN A 112 -18.26 3.35 -14.96
N ASP A 113 -19.06 3.23 -16.01
CA ASP A 113 -20.29 2.42 -15.99
C ASP A 113 -20.06 0.93 -15.73
N SER A 114 -18.86 0.43 -16.08
CA SER A 114 -18.46 -0.97 -15.88
C SER A 114 -17.74 -1.19 -14.54
N LEU A 115 -16.98 -0.20 -14.06
CA LEU A 115 -16.24 -0.24 -12.81
C LEU A 115 -16.83 0.74 -11.79
N LYS A 116 -17.63 0.24 -10.88
CA LYS A 116 -18.32 1.07 -9.87
C LYS A 116 -17.48 1.40 -8.65
N GLY A 117 -16.41 0.65 -8.42
CA GLY A 117 -15.53 0.78 -7.25
C GLY A 117 -14.18 1.45 -7.55
N SER A 118 -13.39 1.59 -6.51
CA SER A 118 -12.01 2.08 -6.59
C SER A 118 -11.05 0.95 -6.94
N MET A 119 -9.96 1.26 -7.63
CA MET A 119 -8.86 0.33 -7.88
C MET A 119 -8.04 0.17 -6.60
N VAL A 120 -8.24 -0.92 -5.88
CA VAL A 120 -7.61 -1.19 -4.58
C VAL A 120 -6.91 -2.55 -4.58
N TYR A 121 -6.17 -2.85 -3.53
CA TYR A 121 -5.44 -4.11 -3.34
C TYR A 121 -4.62 -4.55 -4.56
N PRO A 122 -3.75 -3.69 -5.10
CA PRO A 122 -2.98 -3.98 -6.29
C PRO A 122 -1.98 -5.11 -6.08
N TYR A 123 -1.77 -5.90 -7.13
CA TYR A 123 -0.72 -6.90 -7.18
C TYR A 123 -0.08 -6.97 -8.55
N TRP A 124 1.25 -6.77 -8.61
CA TRP A 124 1.98 -6.84 -9.84
C TRP A 124 2.23 -8.28 -10.29
N HIS A 125 1.97 -8.55 -11.56
CA HIS A 125 2.46 -9.77 -12.17
C HIS A 125 4.00 -9.78 -12.15
N PRO A 126 4.67 -10.92 -11.89
CA PRO A 126 6.13 -10.99 -11.79
C PRO A 126 6.90 -10.48 -13.02
N SER A 127 6.28 -10.48 -14.20
CA SER A 127 6.87 -9.88 -15.41
C SER A 127 6.89 -8.36 -15.43
N GLY A 128 6.15 -7.69 -14.53
CA GLY A 128 5.95 -6.25 -14.53
C GLY A 128 5.05 -5.71 -15.64
N LYS A 129 4.51 -6.56 -16.52
CA LYS A 129 3.67 -6.14 -17.63
C LYS A 129 2.23 -5.82 -17.22
N TYR A 130 1.75 -6.42 -16.15
CA TYR A 130 0.37 -6.35 -15.70
C TYR A 130 0.30 -6.05 -14.21
N CYS A 131 -0.73 -5.32 -13.81
CA CYS A 131 -1.10 -5.14 -12.42
C CYS A 131 -2.56 -5.50 -12.23
N ALA A 132 -2.84 -6.46 -11.35
CA ALA A 132 -4.20 -6.80 -10.96
C ALA A 132 -4.67 -5.86 -9.86
N TYR A 133 -5.96 -5.54 -9.89
CA TYR A 133 -6.62 -4.72 -8.87
C TYR A 133 -7.94 -5.36 -8.49
N SER A 134 -8.30 -5.21 -7.23
CA SER A 134 -9.66 -5.47 -6.78
C SER A 134 -10.47 -4.17 -6.84
N THR A 135 -11.76 -4.30 -7.14
CA THR A 135 -12.74 -3.25 -6.97
C THR A 135 -13.81 -3.73 -6.00
N ASN A 136 -14.05 -2.98 -4.94
CA ASN A 136 -14.88 -3.42 -3.83
C ASN A 136 -16.01 -2.43 -3.56
N THR A 137 -17.18 -2.96 -3.26
CA THR A 137 -18.26 -2.21 -2.62
C THR A 137 -18.24 -2.53 -1.13
N THR A 138 -17.62 -1.63 -0.37
CA THR A 138 -17.36 -1.83 1.05
C THR A 138 -18.36 -1.06 1.89
N HIS A 139 -18.91 -1.71 2.93
CA HIS A 139 -19.67 -1.08 4.00
C HIS A 139 -18.89 -1.19 5.30
N GLN A 140 -18.70 -0.05 5.96
CA GLN A 140 -18.00 0.00 7.25
C GLN A 140 -18.99 0.36 8.36
N SER A 141 -19.06 -0.50 9.36
CA SER A 141 -19.87 -0.30 10.57
C SER A 141 -18.98 0.03 11.76
N PHE A 142 -19.41 1.02 12.55
CA PHE A 142 -18.78 1.38 13.80
C PHE A 142 -19.71 0.99 14.94
N HIS A 143 -19.20 0.20 15.87
CA HIS A 143 -19.95 -0.15 17.08
C HIS A 143 -19.70 0.91 18.15
N ALA A 144 -20.78 1.34 18.80
CA ALA A 144 -20.71 2.29 19.89
C ALA A 144 -20.49 1.63 21.27
N VAL A 145 -20.47 0.30 21.30
CA VAL A 145 -20.33 -0.50 22.52
C VAL A 145 -18.86 -0.78 22.80
N LYS A 146 -18.48 -0.67 24.07
CA LYS A 146 -17.12 -0.99 24.51
C LYS A 146 -16.77 -2.44 24.15
N ASP A 147 -15.55 -2.64 23.69
CA ASP A 147 -14.96 -3.93 23.30
C ASP A 147 -15.54 -4.56 22.01
N GLU A 148 -16.46 -3.89 21.31
CA GLU A 148 -16.84 -4.29 19.96
C GLU A 148 -15.88 -3.74 18.92
N ARG A 149 -15.64 -4.53 17.87
CA ARG A 149 -14.72 -4.17 16.80
C ARG A 149 -15.43 -3.40 15.70
N ILE A 150 -14.67 -2.55 15.00
CA ILE A 150 -15.10 -1.99 13.72
C ILE A 150 -15.20 -3.14 12.74
N GLU A 151 -16.33 -3.26 12.08
CA GLU A 151 -16.57 -4.26 11.05
C GLU A 151 -16.56 -3.63 9.68
N VAL A 152 -15.90 -4.30 8.75
CA VAL A 152 -15.85 -3.91 7.35
C VAL A 152 -16.39 -5.09 6.54
N PHE A 153 -17.46 -4.83 5.78
CA PHE A 153 -18.08 -5.82 4.91
C PHE A 153 -17.86 -5.42 3.46
N ASP A 154 -17.32 -6.32 2.68
CA ASP A 154 -17.34 -6.21 1.23
C ASP A 154 -18.61 -6.84 0.71
N GLN A 155 -19.51 -6.02 0.17
CA GLN A 155 -20.80 -6.47 -0.37
C GLN A 155 -20.64 -7.07 -1.76
N ALA A 156 -19.64 -6.63 -2.49
CA ALA A 156 -19.25 -7.15 -3.78
C ALA A 156 -17.79 -6.82 -4.03
N SER A 157 -17.09 -7.73 -4.68
CA SER A 157 -15.73 -7.52 -5.17
C SER A 157 -15.55 -8.15 -6.54
N ASP A 158 -14.72 -7.53 -7.35
CA ASP A 158 -14.31 -8.01 -8.66
C ASP A 158 -12.82 -7.77 -8.85
N VAL A 159 -12.19 -8.56 -9.70
CA VAL A 159 -10.79 -8.39 -10.09
C VAL A 159 -10.70 -7.98 -11.55
N PHE A 160 -9.84 -7.03 -11.83
CA PHE A 160 -9.49 -6.66 -13.20
C PHE A 160 -7.99 -6.43 -13.31
N VAL A 161 -7.50 -6.38 -14.54
CA VAL A 161 -6.08 -6.24 -14.82
C VAL A 161 -5.83 -4.95 -15.60
N TYR A 162 -4.81 -4.22 -15.22
CA TYR A 162 -4.31 -3.08 -15.97
C TYR A 162 -2.97 -3.41 -16.64
N GLN A 163 -2.84 -3.06 -17.91
CA GLN A 163 -1.61 -3.14 -18.66
C GLN A 163 -1.04 -1.74 -18.89
N PRO A 164 -0.02 -1.31 -18.14
CA PRO A 164 0.50 0.07 -18.22
C PRO A 164 1.09 0.45 -19.58
N SER A 165 1.70 -0.51 -20.28
CA SER A 165 2.35 -0.24 -21.60
C SER A 165 1.38 0.12 -22.71
N THR A 166 0.13 -0.36 -22.63
CA THR A 166 -0.94 -0.09 -23.61
C THR A 166 -2.04 0.81 -23.08
N HIS A 167 -1.98 1.15 -21.78
CA HIS A 167 -3.01 1.89 -21.05
C HIS A 167 -4.39 1.22 -21.07
N GLU A 168 -4.39 -0.12 -21.13
CA GLU A 168 -5.62 -0.92 -21.22
C GLU A 168 -6.05 -1.46 -19.86
N LEU A 169 -7.36 -1.33 -19.59
CA LEU A 169 -8.05 -2.10 -18.56
C LEU A 169 -8.62 -3.36 -19.19
N ILE A 170 -8.17 -4.52 -18.73
CA ILE A 170 -8.66 -5.82 -19.16
C ILE A 170 -9.77 -6.21 -18.19
N LEU A 171 -10.99 -6.09 -18.67
CA LEU A 171 -12.24 -6.45 -17.98
C LEU A 171 -12.76 -7.74 -18.57
N ASP A 172 -12.22 -8.87 -18.10
CA ASP A 172 -12.64 -10.19 -18.60
C ASP A 172 -13.77 -10.73 -17.72
N SER A 173 -14.81 -11.28 -18.35
CA SER A 173 -15.94 -11.91 -17.68
C SER A 173 -15.52 -13.17 -16.87
N LEU A 174 -14.35 -13.73 -17.11
CA LEU A 174 -13.79 -14.82 -16.32
C LEU A 174 -13.13 -14.33 -15.02
N LEU A 175 -12.76 -13.04 -14.97
CA LEU A 175 -12.18 -12.40 -13.79
C LEU A 175 -13.20 -11.59 -13.00
N MET A 176 -14.28 -11.16 -13.67
CA MET A 176 -15.35 -10.37 -13.08
C MET A 176 -16.61 -11.22 -13.01
N THR A 177 -16.76 -12.03 -12.00
CA THR A 177 -17.93 -12.86 -11.79
C THR A 177 -18.86 -12.20 -10.77
N LYS A 178 -20.16 -12.22 -11.01
CA LYS A 178 -21.15 -11.67 -10.06
C LYS A 178 -21.44 -12.60 -8.89
N ASP A 179 -20.97 -13.84 -8.98
CA ASP A 179 -21.37 -14.92 -8.10
C ASP A 179 -20.34 -15.23 -7.01
N HIS A 180 -19.16 -14.60 -7.05
CA HIS A 180 -18.06 -14.82 -6.11
C HIS A 180 -17.47 -13.49 -5.64
N TYR A 181 -16.92 -13.51 -4.43
CA TYR A 181 -16.07 -12.43 -3.91
C TYR A 181 -14.63 -12.69 -4.39
N GLU A 182 -14.06 -11.78 -5.14
CA GLU A 182 -12.73 -11.89 -5.75
C GLU A 182 -11.78 -10.79 -5.26
#